data_ae3bead8bb8ea7763dd4b4e678942beb
#
_entry.id   ae3bead8bb8ea7763dd4b4e678942beb
#
_cell.length_a   1.000
_cell.length_b   1.000
_cell.length_c   1.000
_cell.angle_alpha   90.00
_cell.angle_beta   90.00
_cell.angle_gamma   90.00
#
_symmetry.space_group_name_H-M   'P 1'
#
loop_
_entity.id
_entity.type
_entity.pdbx_description
1 polymer ?
#
loop_
_entity_poly.entity_id
_entity_poly.type
_entity_poly.pdbx_seq_one_letter_code
_entity_poly.pdbx_strand_id
1 'polypeptide(L)'
;MEIISFGSKDVDNLLQRDPNRIEFLPFGAVMLDRTGKIVKFNAAESIIAGRAAGDVMGKNFFNEVAPCAKGKKFHGEFMKFAQTGNVNTLLDYEFDYKMKPVKVRIHVKSAPDGQNCWIFVKRV
;
A
#
# COMPACT_ATOMS: atom_id res chain seq x y z
N MET A 1 -14.53 7.26 18.83
CA MET A 1 -13.36 6.84 18.04
C MET A 1 -13.65 7.00 16.56
N GLU A 2 -12.78 7.70 15.85
CA GLU A 2 -12.92 7.86 14.40
C GLU A 2 -12.69 6.53 13.68
N ILE A 3 -13.52 6.23 12.68
CA ILE A 3 -13.37 5.08 11.82
C ILE A 3 -12.69 5.56 10.54
N ILE A 4 -11.53 4.98 10.24
CA ILE A 4 -10.83 5.28 8.99
C ILE A 4 -11.35 4.33 7.92
N SER A 5 -11.99 4.89 6.89
CA SER A 5 -12.55 4.13 5.78
C SER A 5 -11.59 4.07 4.61
N PHE A 6 -11.62 2.97 3.87
CA PHE A 6 -10.86 2.82 2.63
C PHE A 6 -11.26 3.93 1.65
N GLY A 7 -10.27 4.58 1.05
CA GLY A 7 -10.50 5.67 0.11
C GLY A 7 -10.75 7.03 0.75
N SER A 8 -10.68 7.13 2.08
CA SER A 8 -10.86 8.39 2.79
C SER A 8 -9.83 9.43 2.37
N LYS A 9 -10.28 10.67 2.20
CA LYS A 9 -9.39 11.79 1.85
C LYS A 9 -8.40 12.14 2.96
N ASP A 10 -8.78 11.87 4.21
CA ASP A 10 -7.99 12.27 5.38
C ASP A 10 -7.19 11.12 5.99
N VAL A 11 -7.12 9.97 5.32
CA VAL A 11 -6.48 8.78 5.89
C VAL A 11 -5.02 9.04 6.26
N ASP A 12 -4.28 9.74 5.43
CA ASP A 12 -2.88 10.06 5.69
C ASP A 12 -2.71 11.01 6.88
N ASN A 13 -3.58 12.01 7.00
CA ASN A 13 -3.56 12.94 8.14
C ASN A 13 -3.90 12.22 9.45
N LEU A 14 -4.90 11.33 9.42
CA LEU A 14 -5.28 10.55 10.60
C LEU A 14 -4.15 9.63 11.05
N LEU A 15 -3.46 8.97 10.11
CA LEU A 15 -2.33 8.11 10.42
C LEU A 15 -1.10 8.89 10.88
N GLN A 16 -0.93 10.11 10.40
CA GLN A 16 0.16 10.98 10.85
C GLN A 16 -0.03 11.42 12.30
N ARG A 17 -1.28 11.71 12.70
CA ARG A 17 -1.62 12.07 14.08
C ARG A 17 -1.52 10.89 15.04
N ASP A 18 -1.85 9.69 14.57
CA ASP A 18 -1.83 8.47 15.38
C ASP A 18 -1.29 7.30 14.55
N PRO A 19 0.05 7.19 14.41
CA PRO A 19 0.66 6.15 13.59
C PRO A 19 0.32 4.72 14.01
N ASN A 20 -0.02 4.49 15.27
CA ASN A 20 -0.34 3.15 15.76
C ASN A 20 -1.65 2.61 15.18
N ARG A 21 -2.52 3.47 14.66
CA ARG A 21 -3.78 3.06 14.06
C ARG A 21 -3.61 2.23 12.79
N ILE A 22 -2.45 2.27 12.17
CA ILE A 22 -2.18 1.47 10.96
C ILE A 22 -2.41 -0.02 11.21
N GLU A 23 -2.06 -0.52 12.41
CA GLU A 23 -2.23 -1.93 12.77
C GLU A 23 -3.70 -2.33 12.96
N PHE A 24 -4.58 -1.38 13.19
CA PHE A 24 -6.00 -1.63 13.46
C PHE A 24 -6.91 -1.26 12.29
N LEU A 25 -6.35 -0.91 11.14
CA LEU A 25 -7.16 -0.61 9.95
C LEU A 25 -7.85 -1.88 9.45
N PRO A 26 -9.12 -1.77 9.00
CA PRO A 26 -9.83 -2.93 8.44
C PRO A 26 -9.41 -3.27 7.01
N PHE A 27 -8.42 -2.59 6.49
CA PHE A 27 -7.87 -2.84 5.15
C PHE A 27 -6.34 -2.82 5.20
N GLY A 28 -5.71 -3.38 4.17
CA GLY A 28 -4.26 -3.44 4.09
C GLY A 28 -3.64 -2.07 3.87
N ALA A 29 -2.49 -1.84 4.50
CA ALA A 29 -1.72 -0.62 4.32
C ALA A 29 -0.24 -0.94 4.23
N VAL A 30 0.37 -0.52 3.14
CA VAL A 30 1.80 -0.63 2.87
C VAL A 30 2.32 0.77 2.59
N MET A 31 3.44 1.14 3.17
CA MET A 31 4.10 2.39 2.82
C MET A 31 5.43 2.08 2.13
N LEU A 32 5.64 2.71 0.98
CA LEU A 32 6.85 2.58 0.17
C LEU A 32 7.58 3.90 0.12
N ASP A 33 8.92 3.85 0.12
CA ASP A 33 9.70 5.03 -0.22
C ASP A 33 9.77 5.20 -1.76
N ARG A 34 10.50 6.20 -2.24
CA ARG A 34 10.58 6.49 -3.68
C ARG A 34 11.25 5.39 -4.50
N THR A 35 12.01 4.51 -3.86
CA THR A 35 12.65 3.38 -4.52
C THR A 35 11.78 2.13 -4.56
N GLY A 36 10.64 2.15 -3.87
CA GLY A 36 9.76 0.99 -3.75
C GLY A 36 10.05 0.11 -2.54
N LYS A 37 10.93 0.57 -1.65
CA LYS A 37 11.26 -0.17 -0.43
C LYS A 37 10.14 -0.05 0.59
N ILE A 38 9.75 -1.18 1.19
CA ILE A 38 8.67 -1.23 2.18
C ILE A 38 9.17 -0.66 3.51
N VAL A 39 8.52 0.40 3.98
CA VAL A 39 8.83 1.03 5.27
C VAL A 39 7.73 0.83 6.30
N LYS A 40 6.51 0.47 5.88
CA LYS A 40 5.41 0.07 6.77
C LYS A 40 4.56 -1.02 6.11
N PHE A 41 4.02 -1.93 6.92
CA PHE A 41 3.22 -3.06 6.44
C PHE A 41 2.34 -3.54 7.59
N ASN A 42 1.03 -3.40 7.47
CA ASN A 42 0.15 -3.68 8.61
C ASN A 42 -0.37 -5.12 8.65
N ALA A 43 -1.07 -5.46 9.75
CA ALA A 43 -1.58 -6.80 9.98
C ALA A 43 -2.61 -7.22 8.93
N ALA A 44 -3.50 -6.32 8.51
CA ALA A 44 -4.50 -6.62 7.49
C ALA A 44 -3.83 -6.99 6.16
N GLU A 45 -2.77 -6.30 5.77
CA GLU A 45 -2.03 -6.63 4.55
C GLU A 45 -1.32 -7.96 4.66
N SER A 46 -0.79 -8.31 5.83
CA SER A 46 -0.20 -9.63 6.06
C SER A 46 -1.19 -10.75 5.75
N ILE A 47 -2.45 -10.58 6.14
CA ILE A 47 -3.51 -11.57 5.88
C ILE A 47 -3.83 -11.61 4.38
N ILE A 48 -3.99 -10.47 3.74
CA ILE A 48 -4.33 -10.38 2.31
C ILE A 48 -3.23 -10.97 1.45
N ALA A 49 -1.98 -10.61 1.72
CA ALA A 49 -0.82 -11.02 0.93
C ALA A 49 -0.29 -12.41 1.32
N GLY A 50 -0.68 -12.93 2.47
CA GLY A 50 -0.15 -14.20 2.98
C GLY A 50 1.33 -14.12 3.38
N ARG A 51 1.78 -12.96 3.86
CA ARG A 51 3.16 -12.71 4.24
C ARG A 51 3.27 -12.00 5.57
N ALA A 52 4.24 -12.42 6.40
CA ALA A 52 4.52 -11.73 7.66
C ALA A 52 5.22 -10.40 7.41
N ALA A 53 4.86 -9.38 8.19
CA ALA A 53 5.47 -8.05 8.06
C ALA A 53 6.99 -8.09 8.23
N GLY A 54 7.50 -8.89 9.18
CA GLY A 54 8.93 -9.04 9.40
C GLY A 54 9.70 -9.62 8.22
N ASP A 55 9.03 -10.37 7.35
CA ASP A 55 9.66 -10.98 6.18
C ASP A 55 9.73 -10.03 4.98
N VAL A 56 8.97 -8.95 4.99
CA VAL A 56 8.89 -8.03 3.83
C VAL A 56 9.48 -6.64 4.11
N MET A 57 9.58 -6.25 5.37
CA MET A 57 10.11 -4.93 5.73
C MET A 57 11.51 -4.73 5.17
N GLY A 58 11.75 -3.58 4.55
CA GLY A 58 13.02 -3.26 3.94
C GLY A 58 13.26 -3.85 2.56
N LYS A 59 12.37 -4.71 2.06
CA LYS A 59 12.46 -5.27 0.71
C LYS A 59 11.75 -4.38 -0.30
N ASN A 60 12.14 -4.52 -1.57
CA ASN A 60 11.46 -3.81 -2.64
C ASN A 60 10.13 -4.48 -2.96
N PHE A 61 9.03 -3.73 -2.87
CA PHE A 61 7.69 -4.26 -3.05
C PHE A 61 7.49 -4.89 -4.44
N PHE A 62 7.92 -4.17 -5.50
CA PHE A 62 7.67 -4.61 -6.88
C PHE A 62 8.65 -5.68 -7.36
N ASN A 63 9.85 -5.74 -6.80
CA ASN A 63 10.88 -6.68 -7.27
C ASN A 63 10.93 -7.96 -6.44
N GLU A 64 10.67 -7.86 -5.13
CA GLU A 64 10.93 -8.97 -4.21
C GLU A 64 9.67 -9.51 -3.55
N VAL A 65 8.65 -8.70 -3.32
CA VAL A 65 7.46 -9.09 -2.54
C VAL A 65 6.28 -9.41 -3.45
N ALA A 66 5.97 -8.54 -4.38
CA ALA A 66 4.82 -8.70 -5.27
C ALA A 66 5.20 -8.36 -6.72
N PRO A 67 6.02 -9.22 -7.38
CA PRO A 67 6.37 -8.98 -8.79
C PRO A 67 5.17 -8.88 -9.71
N CYS A 68 4.04 -9.52 -9.34
CA CYS A 68 2.78 -9.39 -10.08
C CYS A 68 2.26 -7.95 -10.12
N ALA A 69 2.67 -7.10 -9.18
CA ALA A 69 2.27 -5.69 -9.12
C ALA A 69 3.01 -4.80 -10.15
N LYS A 70 3.93 -5.35 -10.94
CA LYS A 70 4.62 -4.62 -11.99
C LYS A 70 3.76 -4.32 -13.22
N GLY A 71 2.49 -4.71 -13.23
CA GLY A 71 1.58 -4.37 -14.31
C GLY A 71 1.50 -2.85 -14.54
N LYS A 72 1.24 -2.44 -15.78
CA LYS A 72 1.31 -1.04 -16.20
C LYS A 72 0.49 -0.09 -15.34
N LYS A 73 -0.71 -0.52 -14.91
CA LYS A 73 -1.60 0.36 -14.14
C LYS A 73 -1.01 0.66 -12.76
N PHE A 74 -0.69 -0.37 -12.00
CA PHE A 74 -0.25 -0.21 -10.61
C PHE A 74 1.15 0.38 -10.55
N HIS A 75 2.10 -0.26 -11.22
CA HIS A 75 3.49 0.20 -11.22
C HIS A 75 3.60 1.59 -11.85
N GLY A 76 2.80 1.87 -12.89
CA GLY A 76 2.79 3.19 -13.51
C GLY A 76 2.35 4.30 -12.57
N GLU A 77 1.35 4.04 -11.72
CA GLU A 77 0.91 5.02 -10.71
C GLU A 77 2.00 5.24 -9.65
N PHE A 78 2.68 4.17 -9.22
CA PHE A 78 3.81 4.31 -8.31
C PHE A 78 4.94 5.13 -8.94
N MET A 79 5.23 4.93 -10.22
CA MET A 79 6.28 5.67 -10.92
C MET A 79 5.96 7.16 -11.03
N LYS A 80 4.68 7.53 -11.17
CA LYS A 80 4.28 8.94 -11.09
C LYS A 80 4.67 9.54 -9.74
N PHE A 81 4.40 8.83 -8.67
CA PHE A 81 4.82 9.26 -7.34
C PHE A 81 6.34 9.38 -7.26
N ALA A 82 7.09 8.38 -7.72
CA ALA A 82 8.55 8.38 -7.65
C ALA A 82 9.16 9.57 -8.40
N GLN A 83 8.53 10.01 -9.48
CA GLN A 83 9.01 11.14 -10.29
C GLN A 83 8.56 12.50 -9.78
N THR A 84 7.33 12.60 -9.28
CA THR A 84 6.72 13.90 -8.93
C THR A 84 6.51 14.12 -7.43
N GLY A 85 6.53 13.03 -6.63
CA GLY A 85 6.18 13.10 -5.22
C GLY A 85 4.67 13.19 -4.98
N ASN A 86 3.85 13.01 -6.01
CA ASN A 86 2.41 13.23 -5.93
C ASN A 86 1.64 12.18 -6.72
N VAL A 87 0.71 11.47 -6.05
CA VAL A 87 -0.21 10.53 -6.68
C VAL A 87 -1.43 10.35 -5.79
N ASN A 88 -2.59 10.12 -6.40
CA ASN A 88 -3.81 9.77 -5.68
C ASN A 88 -4.75 9.08 -6.66
N THR A 89 -4.68 7.74 -6.72
CA THR A 89 -5.40 6.95 -7.72
C THR A 89 -5.99 5.69 -7.10
N LEU A 90 -7.25 5.41 -7.44
CA LEU A 90 -7.93 4.16 -7.11
C LEU A 90 -7.94 3.26 -8.34
N LEU A 91 -7.62 1.98 -8.16
CA LEU A 91 -7.66 1.00 -9.26
C LEU A 91 -7.97 -0.40 -8.74
N ASP A 92 -8.48 -1.25 -9.63
CA ASP A 92 -8.70 -2.65 -9.34
C ASP A 92 -7.50 -3.46 -9.85
N TYR A 93 -7.11 -4.48 -9.07
CA TYR A 93 -5.96 -5.30 -9.39
C TYR A 93 -6.14 -6.73 -8.89
N GLU A 94 -5.27 -7.64 -9.32
CA GLU A 94 -5.25 -9.02 -8.85
C GLU A 94 -3.84 -9.39 -8.42
N PHE A 95 -3.69 -9.83 -7.18
CA PHE A 95 -2.44 -10.38 -6.66
C PHE A 95 -2.44 -11.89 -6.81
N ASP A 96 -1.44 -12.45 -7.47
CA ASP A 96 -1.35 -13.89 -7.73
C ASP A 96 0.04 -14.48 -7.49
N TYR A 97 1.02 -13.69 -7.03
CA TYR A 97 2.39 -14.17 -6.85
C TYR A 97 2.51 -15.06 -5.62
N LYS A 98 2.80 -16.36 -5.84
CA LYS A 98 2.97 -17.37 -4.79
C LYS A 98 1.77 -17.49 -3.85
N MET A 99 0.56 -17.25 -4.38
CA MET A 99 -0.67 -17.30 -3.61
C MET A 99 -1.85 -17.57 -4.54
N LYS A 100 -3.00 -17.98 -3.98
CA LYS A 100 -4.23 -18.01 -4.74
C LYS A 100 -4.57 -16.59 -5.23
N PRO A 101 -5.02 -16.43 -6.48
CA PRO A 101 -5.37 -15.11 -6.97
C PRO A 101 -6.38 -14.41 -6.07
N VAL A 102 -6.11 -13.15 -5.73
CA VAL A 102 -6.98 -12.33 -4.89
C VAL A 102 -7.26 -11.04 -5.65
N LYS A 103 -8.53 -10.78 -5.90
CA LYS A 103 -8.96 -9.52 -6.49
C LYS A 103 -9.04 -8.46 -5.40
N VAL A 104 -8.43 -7.32 -5.65
CA VAL A 104 -8.32 -6.23 -4.68
C VAL A 104 -8.62 -4.90 -5.34
N ARG A 105 -9.02 -3.95 -4.52
CA ARG A 105 -9.04 -2.53 -4.89
C ARG A 105 -7.89 -1.86 -4.19
N ILE A 106 -7.14 -1.04 -4.93
CA ILE A 106 -5.92 -0.40 -4.45
C ILE A 106 -6.09 1.10 -4.50
N HIS A 107 -5.69 1.78 -3.43
CA HIS A 107 -5.58 3.24 -3.39
C HIS A 107 -4.10 3.59 -3.26
N VAL A 108 -3.53 4.11 -4.33
CA VAL A 108 -2.15 4.61 -4.36
C VAL A 108 -2.20 6.09 -4.02
N LYS A 109 -1.62 6.47 -2.89
CA LYS A 109 -1.71 7.85 -2.41
C LYS A 109 -0.39 8.30 -1.79
N SER A 110 0.18 9.40 -2.32
CA SER A 110 1.38 9.99 -1.73
C SER A 110 1.10 10.48 -0.31
N ALA A 111 2.07 10.27 0.59
CA ALA A 111 2.02 10.83 1.93
C ALA A 111 2.26 12.35 1.86
N PRO A 112 1.83 13.11 2.90
CA PRO A 112 1.99 14.56 2.89
C PRO A 112 3.41 15.06 2.72
N ASP A 113 4.41 14.26 3.11
CA ASP A 113 5.82 14.64 2.98
C ASP A 113 6.36 14.53 1.55
N GLY A 114 5.62 13.92 0.63
CA GLY A 114 6.08 13.67 -0.74
C GLY A 114 7.22 12.68 -0.87
N GLN A 115 7.70 12.08 0.22
CA GLN A 115 8.83 11.15 0.24
C GLN A 115 8.38 9.70 0.28
N ASN A 116 7.16 9.44 0.75
CA ASN A 116 6.61 8.10 0.89
C ASN A 116 5.25 8.00 0.21
N CYS A 117 4.88 6.78 -0.17
CA CYS A 117 3.63 6.51 -0.85
C CYS A 117 2.87 5.41 -0.12
N TRP A 118 1.60 5.67 0.16
CA TRP A 118 0.70 4.67 0.70
C TRP A 118 0.14 3.79 -0.41
N ILE A 119 0.09 2.49 -0.13
CA ILE A 119 -0.66 1.52 -0.93
C ILE A 119 -1.69 0.92 0.01
N PHE A 120 -2.92 1.36 -0.10
CA PHE A 120 -4.03 0.79 0.67
C PHE A 120 -4.70 -0.29 -0.17
N VAL A 121 -4.99 -1.43 0.44
CA VAL A 121 -5.49 -2.62 -0.26
C VAL A 121 -6.74 -3.15 0.42
N LYS A 122 -7.81 -3.36 -0.36
CA LYS A 122 -9.06 -3.93 0.12
C LYS A 122 -9.46 -5.09 -0.80
N ARG A 123 -9.86 -6.23 -0.23
CA ARG A 123 -10.43 -7.33 -1.02
C ARG A 123 -11.77 -6.91 -1.61
N VAL A 124 -11.98 -7.30 -2.83
CA VAL A 124 -13.23 -7.02 -3.55
C VAL A 124 -14.16 -8.21 -3.45
#